data_740565885e1d426d3f14bed6297e0ab3
#
_entry.id   740565885e1d426d3f14bed6297e0ab3
#
_cell.length_a   1.000
_cell.length_b   1.000
_cell.length_c   1.000
_cell.angle_alpha   90.00
_cell.angle_beta   90.00
_cell.angle_gamma   90.00
#
_symmetry.space_group_name_H-M   'P 1'
#
loop_
_entity.id
_entity.type
_entity.pdbx_description
1 polymer ?
#
loop_
_entity_poly.entity_id
_entity_poly.type
_entity_poly.pdbx_seq_one_letter_code
_entity_poly.pdbx_strand_id
1 'polypeptide(L)'
;MNFLSAVLTILSSFLITFLLMPSLIKYFRAKKEGQQIRKEGPTWHAKKAGTPTMGGLLFIFSAVVTILWVAAWQGLITNTLWALLFVLVVYGLIGMWDDSIKIFHHQNEGFKPWQKALCQVLAAMVFTVIYQHEGFQMGFGTKQIGWLYGLFIIFWIVGFSNAVNLTDGLDGLVSGLSIISFAAYLIIALVNLNQPGYPEIALFCLAMIGTLLGFFPYNHKPAKIFMGDMGSLAIGASLAAVSLLLHHEWSLLVI
;
A
#
# COMPACT_ATOMS: atom_id res chain seq x y z
N MET A 1 -17.94 -3.98 -13.35
CA MET A 1 -18.03 -4.51 -11.97
C MET A 1 -19.49 -4.43 -11.50
N ASN A 2 -20.06 -5.48 -10.93
CA ASN A 2 -21.42 -5.50 -10.41
C ASN A 2 -21.42 -5.42 -8.87
N PHE A 3 -22.60 -5.16 -8.27
CA PHE A 3 -22.73 -5.03 -6.81
C PHE A 3 -22.23 -6.27 -6.06
N LEU A 4 -22.54 -7.47 -6.55
CA LEU A 4 -22.11 -8.72 -5.93
C LEU A 4 -20.59 -8.84 -5.90
N SER A 5 -19.89 -8.51 -7.01
CA SER A 5 -18.43 -8.56 -7.06
C SER A 5 -17.79 -7.56 -6.09
N ALA A 6 -18.39 -6.36 -5.94
CA ALA A 6 -17.90 -5.38 -4.97
C ALA A 6 -18.00 -5.87 -3.53
N VAL A 7 -19.16 -6.44 -3.15
CA VAL A 7 -19.38 -7.03 -1.82
C VAL A 7 -18.43 -8.19 -1.57
N LEU A 8 -18.28 -9.10 -2.52
CA LEU A 8 -17.37 -10.24 -2.40
C LEU A 8 -15.91 -9.81 -2.27
N THR A 9 -15.50 -8.75 -2.98
CA THR A 9 -14.14 -8.20 -2.88
C THR A 9 -13.84 -7.70 -1.46
N ILE A 10 -14.71 -6.87 -0.89
CA ILE A 10 -14.51 -6.36 0.48
C ILE A 10 -14.56 -7.51 1.48
N LEU A 11 -15.57 -8.39 1.39
CA LEU A 11 -15.73 -9.47 2.37
C LEU A 11 -14.58 -10.47 2.33
N SER A 12 -14.14 -10.89 1.14
CA SER A 12 -13.04 -11.86 1.04
C SER A 12 -11.72 -11.29 1.52
N SER A 13 -11.35 -10.06 1.09
CA SER A 13 -10.11 -9.42 1.54
C SER A 13 -10.13 -9.14 3.06
N PHE A 14 -11.27 -8.71 3.59
CA PHE A 14 -11.48 -8.56 5.03
C PHE A 14 -11.32 -9.89 5.77
N LEU A 15 -12.05 -10.92 5.37
CA LEU A 15 -12.05 -12.21 6.06
C LEU A 15 -10.69 -12.90 6.03
N ILE A 16 -10.00 -12.89 4.88
CA ILE A 16 -8.65 -13.47 4.77
C ILE A 16 -7.72 -12.77 5.78
N THR A 17 -7.71 -11.43 5.76
CA THR A 17 -6.84 -10.67 6.68
C THR A 17 -7.24 -10.87 8.13
N PHE A 18 -8.52 -10.72 8.46
CA PHE A 18 -9.00 -10.80 9.84
C PHE A 18 -8.79 -12.18 10.46
N LEU A 19 -9.11 -13.26 9.74
CA LEU A 19 -9.02 -14.62 10.26
C LEU A 19 -7.58 -15.13 10.37
N LEU A 20 -6.69 -14.73 9.47
CA LEU A 20 -5.30 -15.20 9.46
C LEU A 20 -4.37 -14.34 10.32
N MET A 21 -4.74 -13.10 10.64
CA MET A 21 -3.89 -12.18 11.41
C MET A 21 -3.49 -12.71 12.79
N PRO A 22 -4.38 -13.37 13.58
CA PRO A 22 -3.97 -13.96 14.88
C PRO A 22 -2.86 -15.00 14.75
N SER A 23 -2.90 -15.81 13.68
CA SER A 23 -1.88 -16.82 13.41
C SER A 23 -0.53 -16.18 13.09
N LEU A 24 -0.52 -15.11 12.29
CA LEU A 24 0.68 -14.34 11.96
C LEU A 24 1.28 -13.68 13.22
N ILE A 25 0.45 -13.06 14.06
CA ILE A 25 0.88 -12.46 15.33
C ILE A 25 1.52 -13.53 16.24
N LYS A 26 0.88 -14.71 16.35
CA LYS A 26 1.43 -15.81 17.15
C LYS A 26 2.78 -16.28 16.62
N TYR A 27 2.93 -16.39 15.30
CA TYR A 27 4.17 -16.79 14.65
C TYR A 27 5.32 -15.82 14.96
N PHE A 28 5.13 -14.50 14.75
CA PHE A 28 6.17 -13.51 15.02
C PHE A 28 6.51 -13.38 16.51
N ARG A 29 5.51 -13.49 17.39
CA ARG A 29 5.76 -13.53 18.85
C ARG A 29 6.59 -14.75 19.27
N ALA A 30 6.33 -15.92 18.71
CA ALA A 30 7.09 -17.13 19.00
C ALA A 30 8.56 -17.02 18.59
N LYS A 31 8.83 -16.28 17.50
CA LYS A 31 10.20 -15.98 17.04
C LYS A 31 10.87 -14.82 17.77
N LYS A 32 10.18 -14.16 18.69
CA LYS A 32 10.65 -12.93 19.38
C LYS A 32 11.00 -11.78 18.41
N GLU A 33 10.39 -11.78 17.24
CA GLU A 33 10.55 -10.76 16.21
C GLU A 33 9.66 -9.55 16.54
N GLY A 34 10.06 -8.74 17.49
CA GLY A 34 9.36 -7.52 17.91
C GLY A 34 10.21 -6.28 17.63
N GLN A 35 9.52 -5.17 17.42
CA GLN A 35 10.17 -3.89 17.16
C GLN A 35 11.08 -3.48 18.32
N GLN A 36 12.33 -3.15 18.03
CA GLN A 36 13.21 -2.48 18.97
C GLN A 36 12.90 -0.98 18.97
N ILE A 37 12.79 -0.40 20.17
CA ILE A 37 12.49 1.03 20.32
C ILE A 37 13.80 1.82 20.32
N ARG A 38 13.82 2.92 19.56
CA ARG A 38 14.93 3.88 19.61
C ARG A 38 15.06 4.46 21.03
N LYS A 39 16.28 4.48 21.58
CA LYS A 39 16.54 5.03 22.93
C LYS A 39 16.25 6.53 23.05
N GLU A 40 16.18 7.22 21.91
CA GLU A 40 15.96 8.67 21.79
C GLU A 40 14.49 9.07 21.67
N GLY A 41 13.57 8.12 21.74
CA GLY A 41 12.12 8.37 21.63
C GLY A 41 11.44 8.69 22.95
N PRO A 42 10.21 9.23 22.94
CA PRO A 42 9.42 9.49 24.14
C PRO A 42 9.22 8.23 24.99
N THR A 43 9.27 8.36 26.32
CA THR A 43 9.22 7.24 27.27
C THR A 43 7.98 6.34 27.17
N TRP A 44 6.84 6.86 26.67
CA TRP A 44 5.63 6.06 26.46
C TRP A 44 5.75 5.07 25.31
N HIS A 45 6.73 5.23 24.41
CA HIS A 45 7.04 4.24 23.35
C HIS A 45 7.64 2.97 23.94
N ALA A 46 8.24 3.01 25.14
CA ALA A 46 8.82 1.83 25.80
C ALA A 46 7.79 0.69 25.98
N LYS A 47 6.51 1.00 26.13
CA LYS A 47 5.42 0.01 26.22
C LYS A 47 5.15 -0.74 24.90
N LYS A 48 5.67 -0.26 23.77
CA LYS A 48 5.52 -0.88 22.44
C LYS A 48 6.64 -1.89 22.12
N ALA A 49 7.66 -1.98 22.97
CA ALA A 49 8.76 -2.94 22.82
C ALA A 49 8.21 -4.37 22.77
N GLY A 50 8.66 -5.14 21.77
CA GLY A 50 8.22 -6.52 21.59
C GLY A 50 6.88 -6.69 20.85
N THR A 51 6.22 -5.61 20.42
CA THR A 51 5.06 -5.72 19.52
C THR A 51 5.56 -6.20 18.14
N PRO A 52 4.99 -7.29 17.58
CA PRO A 52 5.36 -7.77 16.25
C PRO A 52 5.23 -6.69 15.18
N THR A 53 6.09 -6.75 14.18
CA THR A 53 6.02 -5.92 12.96
C THR A 53 5.75 -6.78 11.73
N MET A 54 5.76 -6.18 10.52
CA MET A 54 5.49 -6.84 9.24
C MET A 54 4.05 -7.35 9.06
N GLY A 55 3.07 -6.73 9.72
CA GLY A 55 1.65 -7.01 9.47
C GLY A 55 1.24 -6.74 8.02
N GLY A 56 2.02 -5.92 7.32
CA GLY A 56 1.91 -5.67 5.88
C GLY A 56 1.92 -6.93 5.02
N LEU A 57 2.67 -7.96 5.43
CA LEU A 57 2.75 -9.23 4.72
C LEU A 57 1.37 -9.83 4.45
N LEU A 58 0.53 -9.87 5.46
CA LEU A 58 -0.75 -10.56 5.35
C LEU A 58 -1.79 -9.70 4.62
N PHE A 59 -1.85 -8.41 4.89
CA PHE A 59 -2.85 -7.61 4.19
C PHE A 59 -2.51 -7.39 2.70
N ILE A 60 -1.22 -7.30 2.32
CA ILE A 60 -0.80 -7.28 0.91
C ILE A 60 -1.14 -8.62 0.24
N PHE A 61 -0.80 -9.73 0.88
CA PHE A 61 -1.16 -11.07 0.37
C PHE A 61 -2.67 -11.20 0.15
N SER A 62 -3.47 -10.81 1.14
CA SER A 62 -4.93 -10.84 1.08
C SER A 62 -5.48 -9.97 -0.05
N ALA A 63 -4.94 -8.75 -0.22
CA ALA A 63 -5.32 -7.87 -1.32
C ALA A 63 -5.01 -8.51 -2.68
N VAL A 64 -3.77 -9.00 -2.88
CA VAL A 64 -3.34 -9.62 -4.14
C VAL A 64 -4.20 -10.82 -4.50
N VAL A 65 -4.41 -11.76 -3.56
CA VAL A 65 -5.24 -12.95 -3.79
C VAL A 65 -6.67 -12.55 -4.16
N THR A 66 -7.26 -11.62 -3.40
CA THR A 66 -8.63 -11.16 -3.66
C THR A 66 -8.75 -10.48 -5.02
N ILE A 67 -7.82 -9.58 -5.34
CA ILE A 67 -7.82 -8.86 -6.62
C ILE A 67 -7.73 -9.84 -7.78
N LEU A 68 -6.80 -10.79 -7.73
CA LEU A 68 -6.57 -11.72 -8.83
C LEU A 68 -7.77 -12.63 -9.10
N TRP A 69 -8.39 -13.21 -8.06
CA TRP A 69 -9.52 -14.11 -8.29
C TRP A 69 -10.77 -13.37 -8.76
N VAL A 70 -11.04 -12.14 -8.22
CA VAL A 70 -12.19 -11.35 -8.65
C VAL A 70 -11.96 -10.79 -10.05
N ALA A 71 -10.75 -10.31 -10.35
CA ALA A 71 -10.39 -9.83 -11.69
C ALA A 71 -10.52 -10.95 -12.73
N ALA A 72 -10.06 -12.16 -12.41
CA ALA A 72 -10.22 -13.32 -13.30
C ALA A 72 -11.70 -13.65 -13.55
N TRP A 73 -12.54 -13.61 -12.51
CA TRP A 73 -13.98 -13.83 -12.63
C TRP A 73 -14.69 -12.74 -13.44
N GLN A 74 -14.28 -11.47 -13.29
CA GLN A 74 -14.92 -10.31 -13.94
C GLN A 74 -14.32 -9.95 -15.31
N GLY A 75 -13.23 -10.62 -15.74
CA GLY A 75 -12.51 -10.26 -16.96
C GLY A 75 -11.77 -8.92 -16.88
N LEU A 76 -11.32 -8.54 -15.67
CA LEU A 76 -10.63 -7.27 -15.40
C LEU A 76 -9.11 -7.44 -15.29
N ILE A 77 -8.54 -8.50 -15.88
CA ILE A 77 -7.09 -8.69 -15.93
C ILE A 77 -6.52 -7.83 -17.06
N THR A 78 -6.16 -6.60 -16.74
CA THR A 78 -5.64 -5.58 -17.67
C THR A 78 -4.28 -5.07 -17.22
N ASN A 79 -3.62 -4.30 -18.08
CA ASN A 79 -2.35 -3.69 -17.75
C ASN A 79 -2.46 -2.67 -16.60
N THR A 80 -3.60 -1.96 -16.50
CA THR A 80 -3.90 -1.09 -15.35
C THR A 80 -3.84 -1.87 -14.03
N LEU A 81 -4.48 -3.06 -13.99
CA LEU A 81 -4.46 -3.90 -12.81
C LEU A 81 -3.06 -4.39 -12.47
N TRP A 82 -2.29 -4.82 -13.49
CA TRP A 82 -0.91 -5.26 -13.29
C TRP A 82 0.00 -4.13 -12.81
N ALA A 83 -0.20 -2.89 -13.28
CA ALA A 83 0.54 -1.74 -12.81
C ALA A 83 0.28 -1.45 -11.32
N LEU A 84 -0.99 -1.54 -10.86
CA LEU A 84 -1.35 -1.37 -9.45
C LEU A 84 -0.78 -2.50 -8.57
N LEU A 85 -0.89 -3.76 -9.02
CA LEU A 85 -0.33 -4.90 -8.30
C LEU A 85 1.21 -4.84 -8.25
N PHE A 86 1.84 -4.40 -9.32
CA PHE A 86 3.29 -4.18 -9.36
C PHE A 86 3.73 -3.19 -8.27
N VAL A 87 3.08 -2.03 -8.18
CA VAL A 87 3.42 -1.02 -7.18
C VAL A 87 3.19 -1.56 -5.77
N LEU A 88 2.04 -2.16 -5.50
CA LEU A 88 1.70 -2.73 -4.19
C LEU A 88 2.73 -3.77 -3.74
N VAL A 89 3.07 -4.71 -4.62
CA VAL A 89 3.97 -5.82 -4.29
C VAL A 89 5.41 -5.37 -4.21
N VAL A 90 5.90 -4.59 -5.18
CA VAL A 90 7.33 -4.21 -5.22
C VAL A 90 7.67 -3.26 -4.09
N TYR A 91 6.83 -2.26 -3.79
CA TYR A 91 7.06 -1.40 -2.63
C TYR A 91 6.90 -2.16 -1.31
N GLY A 92 5.99 -3.12 -1.25
CA GLY A 92 5.89 -4.05 -0.13
C GLY A 92 7.17 -4.88 0.05
N LEU A 93 7.75 -5.41 -1.02
CA LEU A 93 9.02 -6.15 -0.97
C LEU A 93 10.21 -5.28 -0.56
N ILE A 94 10.29 -4.03 -1.02
CA ILE A 94 11.31 -3.08 -0.57
C ILE A 94 11.20 -2.87 0.94
N GLY A 95 10.00 -2.62 1.45
CA GLY A 95 9.77 -2.46 2.89
C GLY A 95 10.00 -3.75 3.68
N MET A 96 9.61 -4.91 3.14
CA MET A 96 9.89 -6.21 3.74
C MET A 96 11.39 -6.45 3.91
N TRP A 97 12.17 -6.07 2.90
CA TRP A 97 13.63 -6.22 2.98
C TRP A 97 14.23 -5.30 4.03
N ASP A 98 13.77 -4.04 4.11
CA ASP A 98 14.18 -3.09 5.14
C ASP A 98 13.82 -3.60 6.56
N ASP A 99 12.59 -4.06 6.77
CA ASP A 99 12.14 -4.65 8.04
C ASP A 99 12.93 -5.92 8.40
N SER A 100 13.23 -6.77 7.41
CA SER A 100 13.99 -8.00 7.60
C SER A 100 15.42 -7.73 8.10
N ILE A 101 16.09 -6.71 7.55
CA ILE A 101 17.43 -6.32 8.00
C ILE A 101 17.38 -5.90 9.48
N LYS A 102 16.39 -5.10 9.87
CA LYS A 102 16.21 -4.66 11.28
C LYS A 102 16.02 -5.84 12.22
N ILE A 103 15.22 -6.83 11.80
CA ILE A 103 14.92 -8.03 12.59
C ILE A 103 16.15 -8.93 12.71
N PHE A 104 16.80 -9.30 11.59
CA PHE A 104 17.93 -10.24 11.58
C PHE A 104 19.17 -9.71 12.29
N HIS A 105 19.43 -8.41 12.21
CA HIS A 105 20.59 -7.81 12.86
C HIS A 105 20.28 -7.27 14.26
N HIS A 106 19.05 -7.43 14.76
CA HIS A 106 18.61 -6.90 16.06
C HIS A 106 18.95 -5.41 16.25
N GLN A 107 18.75 -4.61 15.20
CA GLN A 107 19.08 -3.18 15.17
C GLN A 107 17.90 -2.35 14.69
N ASN A 108 17.94 -1.03 14.94
CA ASN A 108 16.92 -0.10 14.47
C ASN A 108 17.18 0.39 13.03
N GLU A 109 18.37 0.11 12.49
CA GLU A 109 18.77 0.55 11.16
C GLU A 109 18.50 -0.57 10.14
N GLY A 110 17.64 -0.29 9.15
CA GLY A 110 17.40 -1.13 7.99
C GLY A 110 18.39 -0.83 6.86
N PHE A 111 17.86 -0.59 5.68
CA PHE A 111 18.65 -0.07 4.55
C PHE A 111 19.29 1.27 4.89
N LYS A 112 20.48 1.51 4.32
CA LYS A 112 20.97 2.90 4.25
C LYS A 112 19.96 3.74 3.47
N PRO A 113 19.68 5.00 3.90
CA PRO A 113 18.62 5.82 3.28
C PRO A 113 18.72 5.91 1.76
N TRP A 114 19.93 6.04 1.21
CA TRP A 114 20.15 6.10 -0.23
C TRP A 114 19.82 4.79 -0.97
N GLN A 115 20.06 3.62 -0.33
CA GLN A 115 19.75 2.31 -0.92
C GLN A 115 18.22 2.12 -1.02
N LYS A 116 17.50 2.47 0.05
CA LYS A 116 16.03 2.45 0.07
C LYS A 116 15.48 3.38 -1.01
N ALA A 117 15.98 4.62 -1.07
CA ALA A 117 15.57 5.59 -2.08
C ALA A 117 15.86 5.09 -3.51
N LEU A 118 17.02 4.49 -3.75
CA LEU A 118 17.38 3.94 -5.06
C LEU A 118 16.40 2.84 -5.50
N CYS A 119 16.08 1.88 -4.63
CA CYS A 119 15.10 0.82 -4.95
C CYS A 119 13.72 1.41 -5.25
N GLN A 120 13.26 2.39 -4.47
CA GLN A 120 11.99 3.06 -4.70
C GLN A 120 11.97 3.82 -6.05
N VAL A 121 13.04 4.54 -6.38
CA VAL A 121 13.17 5.26 -7.65
C VAL A 121 13.17 4.28 -8.83
N LEU A 122 13.91 3.19 -8.75
CA LEU A 122 13.93 2.15 -9.82
C LEU A 122 12.54 1.54 -10.02
N ALA A 123 11.82 1.22 -8.95
CA ALA A 123 10.45 0.73 -9.03
C ALA A 123 9.50 1.78 -9.65
N ALA A 124 9.62 3.04 -9.24
CA ALA A 124 8.82 4.14 -9.81
C ALA A 124 9.15 4.38 -11.30
N MET A 125 10.41 4.22 -11.73
CA MET A 125 10.80 4.28 -13.14
C MET A 125 10.11 3.19 -13.97
N VAL A 126 10.07 1.95 -13.47
CA VAL A 126 9.38 0.84 -14.14
C VAL A 126 7.88 1.16 -14.26
N PHE A 127 7.23 1.63 -13.19
CA PHE A 127 5.84 2.06 -13.26
C PHE A 127 5.64 3.18 -14.28
N THR A 128 6.54 4.17 -14.32
CA THR A 128 6.48 5.28 -15.28
C THR A 128 6.53 4.79 -16.73
N VAL A 129 7.39 3.80 -17.02
CA VAL A 129 7.48 3.17 -18.35
C VAL A 129 6.17 2.47 -18.71
N ILE A 130 5.61 1.68 -17.77
CA ILE A 130 4.30 1.02 -17.97
C ILE A 130 3.22 2.06 -18.22
N TYR A 131 3.15 3.10 -17.39
CA TYR A 131 2.18 4.19 -17.50
C TYR A 131 2.24 4.89 -18.88
N GLN A 132 3.43 5.20 -19.35
CA GLN A 132 3.62 5.88 -20.65
C GLN A 132 3.33 4.96 -21.85
N HIS A 133 3.70 3.68 -21.75
CA HIS A 133 3.47 2.69 -22.82
C HIS A 133 1.97 2.43 -23.05
N GLU A 134 1.19 2.42 -21.97
CA GLU A 134 -0.26 2.21 -22.04
C GLU A 134 -1.02 3.45 -22.55
N GLY A 135 -0.33 4.55 -22.83
CA GLY A 135 -0.94 5.77 -23.38
C GLY A 135 -1.86 6.49 -22.39
N PHE A 136 -1.70 6.26 -21.09
CA PHE A 136 -2.38 7.05 -20.08
C PHE A 136 -2.10 8.53 -20.31
N GLN A 137 -3.17 9.32 -20.44
CA GLN A 137 -3.05 10.73 -20.80
C GLN A 137 -2.32 11.49 -19.68
N MET A 138 -1.42 12.37 -20.10
CA MET A 138 -0.74 13.23 -19.14
C MET A 138 -1.71 14.28 -18.61
N GLY A 139 -1.85 14.41 -17.30
CA GLY A 139 -2.75 15.37 -16.66
C GLY A 139 -2.49 16.86 -17.00
N PHE A 140 -1.38 17.16 -17.68
CA PHE A 140 -1.01 18.51 -18.12
C PHE A 140 -1.22 18.78 -19.62
N GLY A 141 -1.97 17.96 -20.34
CA GLY A 141 -2.56 18.32 -21.63
C GLY A 141 -1.63 18.45 -22.84
N THR A 142 -0.31 18.26 -22.74
CA THR A 142 0.60 18.37 -23.89
C THR A 142 1.61 17.23 -23.98
N LYS A 143 1.62 16.53 -25.11
CA LYS A 143 2.61 15.45 -25.43
C LYS A 143 4.08 15.92 -25.38
N GLN A 144 4.33 17.21 -25.37
CA GLN A 144 5.69 17.78 -25.45
C GLN A 144 6.47 17.77 -24.13
N ILE A 145 5.83 17.49 -22.98
CA ILE A 145 6.45 17.52 -21.65
C ILE A 145 6.56 16.09 -21.04
N GLY A 146 6.54 15.05 -21.88
CA GLY A 146 6.45 13.65 -21.42
C GLY A 146 7.51 13.23 -20.43
N TRP A 147 8.76 13.66 -20.59
CA TRP A 147 9.84 13.33 -19.67
C TRP A 147 9.70 14.06 -18.32
N LEU A 148 9.21 15.32 -18.31
CA LEU A 148 8.93 16.05 -17.06
C LEU A 148 7.80 15.41 -16.26
N TYR A 149 6.75 14.95 -16.95
CA TYR A 149 5.69 14.20 -16.27
C TYR A 149 6.19 12.86 -15.75
N GLY A 150 7.09 12.19 -16.46
CA GLY A 150 7.77 11.00 -15.95
C GLY A 150 8.55 11.26 -14.66
N LEU A 151 9.28 12.38 -14.58
CA LEU A 151 9.94 12.79 -13.34
C LEU A 151 8.93 13.10 -12.22
N PHE A 152 7.81 13.73 -12.55
CA PHE A 152 6.73 13.98 -11.61
C PHE A 152 6.14 12.69 -11.07
N ILE A 153 5.87 11.67 -11.92
CA ILE A 153 5.38 10.35 -11.49
C ILE A 153 6.35 9.71 -10.49
N ILE A 154 7.65 9.71 -10.82
CA ILE A 154 8.68 9.15 -9.93
C ILE A 154 8.68 9.88 -8.58
N PHE A 155 8.74 11.21 -8.60
CA PHE A 155 8.69 12.04 -7.40
C PHE A 155 7.42 11.76 -6.57
N TRP A 156 6.27 11.64 -7.23
CA TRP A 156 4.98 11.44 -6.60
C TRP A 156 4.91 10.10 -5.87
N ILE A 157 5.26 9.01 -6.55
CA ILE A 157 5.22 7.67 -5.95
C ILE A 157 6.23 7.54 -4.81
N VAL A 158 7.47 7.97 -5.01
CA VAL A 158 8.52 7.90 -3.97
C VAL A 158 8.16 8.83 -2.81
N GLY A 159 7.66 10.04 -3.09
CA GLY A 159 7.27 11.01 -2.08
C GLY A 159 6.15 10.49 -1.17
N PHE A 160 5.05 10.03 -1.74
CA PHE A 160 3.92 9.51 -0.95
C PHE A 160 4.23 8.17 -0.26
N SER A 161 5.04 7.32 -0.88
CA SER A 161 5.52 6.11 -0.21
C SER A 161 6.24 6.45 1.10
N ASN A 162 7.17 7.41 1.07
CA ASN A 162 7.89 7.83 2.27
C ASN A 162 7.03 8.67 3.23
N ALA A 163 6.12 9.50 2.72
CA ALA A 163 5.22 10.29 3.56
C ALA A 163 4.32 9.39 4.43
N VAL A 164 3.72 8.34 3.84
CA VAL A 164 2.91 7.37 4.59
C VAL A 164 3.78 6.58 5.57
N ASN A 165 5.00 6.19 5.18
CA ASN A 165 5.93 5.51 6.09
C ASN A 165 6.31 6.39 7.30
N LEU A 166 6.53 7.70 7.10
CA LEU A 166 6.78 8.63 8.19
C LEU A 166 5.55 8.85 9.10
N THR A 167 4.35 8.70 8.55
CA THR A 167 3.09 8.85 9.28
C THR A 167 2.79 7.62 10.15
N ASP A 168 3.40 6.46 9.87
CA ASP A 168 3.20 5.18 10.60
C ASP A 168 3.88 5.17 11.99
N GLY A 169 3.73 6.24 12.74
CA GLY A 169 4.26 6.38 14.11
C GLY A 169 3.23 6.13 15.22
N LEU A 170 1.95 6.11 14.89
CA LEU A 170 0.85 5.96 15.85
C LEU A 170 -0.03 4.77 15.51
N ASP A 171 -0.40 4.01 16.58
CA ASP A 171 -1.24 2.81 16.47
C ASP A 171 -2.55 3.12 15.73
N GLY A 172 -2.80 2.44 14.61
CA GLY A 172 -4.01 2.57 13.82
C GLY A 172 -4.12 3.81 12.93
N LEU A 173 -3.20 4.76 13.01
CA LEU A 173 -3.29 6.02 12.26
C LEU A 173 -3.26 5.78 10.74
N VAL A 174 -2.20 5.16 10.25
CA VAL A 174 -2.04 4.92 8.81
C VAL A 174 -3.12 4.00 8.26
N SER A 175 -3.43 2.89 8.96
CA SER A 175 -4.49 1.98 8.51
C SER A 175 -5.86 2.67 8.45
N GLY A 176 -6.20 3.51 9.44
CA GLY A 176 -7.45 4.26 9.46
C GLY A 176 -7.54 5.32 8.35
N LEU A 177 -6.51 6.16 8.21
CA LEU A 177 -6.46 7.19 7.16
C LEU A 177 -6.48 6.55 5.76
N SER A 178 -5.74 5.47 5.55
CA SER A 178 -5.70 4.80 4.25
C SER A 178 -7.05 4.21 3.84
N ILE A 179 -7.85 3.70 4.79
CA ILE A 179 -9.22 3.25 4.50
C ILE A 179 -10.04 4.42 3.94
N ILE A 180 -9.93 5.60 4.55
CA ILE A 180 -10.66 6.80 4.10
C ILE A 180 -10.16 7.25 2.72
N SER A 181 -8.83 7.28 2.51
CA SER A 181 -8.23 7.70 1.24
C SER A 181 -8.61 6.76 0.09
N PHE A 182 -8.53 5.43 0.30
CA PHE A 182 -8.99 4.47 -0.71
C PHE A 182 -10.51 4.56 -0.95
N ALA A 183 -11.31 4.86 0.08
CA ALA A 183 -12.74 5.06 -0.09
C ALA A 183 -13.05 6.32 -0.93
N ALA A 184 -12.31 7.41 -0.75
CA ALA A 184 -12.46 8.61 -1.59
C ALA A 184 -12.12 8.32 -3.06
N TYR A 185 -11.00 7.64 -3.34
CA TYR A 185 -10.65 7.23 -4.70
C TYR A 185 -11.62 6.20 -5.28
N LEU A 186 -12.16 5.30 -4.46
CA LEU A 186 -13.22 4.38 -4.88
C LEU A 186 -14.44 5.14 -5.40
N ILE A 187 -14.87 6.19 -4.69
CA ILE A 187 -16.02 7.01 -5.12
C ILE A 187 -15.73 7.64 -6.49
N ILE A 188 -14.53 8.22 -6.69
CA ILE A 188 -14.12 8.79 -7.98
C ILE A 188 -14.16 7.74 -9.10
N ALA A 189 -13.65 6.54 -8.83
CA ALA A 189 -13.66 5.44 -9.79
C ALA A 189 -15.07 4.95 -10.10
N LEU A 190 -15.97 4.84 -9.10
CA LEU A 190 -17.34 4.37 -9.28
C LEU A 190 -18.21 5.33 -10.09
N VAL A 191 -18.00 6.64 -9.95
CA VAL A 191 -18.72 7.64 -10.74
C VAL A 191 -18.35 7.56 -12.23
N ASN A 192 -17.19 7.04 -12.55
CA ASN A 192 -16.62 7.01 -13.89
C ASN A 192 -16.36 5.58 -14.42
N LEU A 193 -17.09 4.56 -13.98
CA LEU A 193 -16.87 3.15 -14.32
C LEU A 193 -16.84 2.83 -15.83
N ASN A 194 -17.39 3.70 -16.67
CA ASN A 194 -17.39 3.53 -18.13
C ASN A 194 -16.04 3.92 -18.77
N GLN A 195 -15.14 4.53 -18.01
CA GLN A 195 -13.79 4.88 -18.48
C GLN A 195 -12.87 3.66 -18.41
N PRO A 196 -11.97 3.47 -19.40
CA PRO A 196 -10.98 2.39 -19.37
C PRO A 196 -10.10 2.49 -18.13
N GLY A 197 -9.88 1.36 -17.44
CA GLY A 197 -9.03 1.29 -16.24
C GLY A 197 -9.74 1.58 -14.92
N TYR A 198 -10.90 2.28 -14.95
CA TYR A 198 -11.61 2.66 -13.72
C TYR A 198 -12.24 1.46 -12.97
N PRO A 199 -12.82 0.44 -13.66
CA PRO A 199 -13.28 -0.77 -12.97
C PRO A 199 -12.18 -1.50 -12.20
N GLU A 200 -10.97 -1.56 -12.74
CA GLU A 200 -9.81 -2.19 -12.12
C GLU A 200 -9.32 -1.40 -10.92
N ILE A 201 -9.31 -0.07 -11.02
CA ILE A 201 -8.96 0.81 -9.91
C ILE A 201 -10.01 0.70 -8.79
N ALA A 202 -11.30 0.64 -9.13
CA ALA A 202 -12.36 0.42 -8.16
C ALA A 202 -12.20 -0.93 -7.44
N LEU A 203 -11.90 -2.00 -8.18
CA LEU A 203 -11.61 -3.32 -7.62
C LEU A 203 -10.43 -3.29 -6.67
N PHE A 204 -9.34 -2.62 -7.06
CA PHE A 204 -8.15 -2.44 -6.23
C PHE A 204 -8.47 -1.69 -4.94
N CYS A 205 -9.17 -0.57 -5.01
CA CYS A 205 -9.57 0.21 -3.84
C CYS A 205 -10.46 -0.60 -2.88
N LEU A 206 -11.44 -1.35 -3.40
CA LEU A 206 -12.29 -2.23 -2.60
C LEU A 206 -11.49 -3.29 -1.85
N ALA A 207 -10.54 -3.93 -2.52
CA ALA A 207 -9.69 -4.93 -1.90
C ALA A 207 -8.78 -4.31 -0.82
N MET A 208 -8.21 -3.13 -1.07
CA MET A 208 -7.40 -2.41 -0.09
C MET A 208 -8.23 -1.98 1.12
N ILE A 209 -9.44 -1.49 0.92
CA ILE A 209 -10.37 -1.15 2.02
C ILE A 209 -10.68 -2.40 2.85
N GLY A 210 -11.08 -3.49 2.21
CA GLY A 210 -11.45 -4.72 2.93
C GLY A 210 -10.28 -5.30 3.73
N THR A 211 -9.09 -5.38 3.14
CA THR A 211 -7.92 -5.91 3.84
C THR A 211 -7.47 -5.01 4.99
N LEU A 212 -7.52 -3.68 4.82
CA LEU A 212 -7.17 -2.73 5.89
C LEU A 212 -8.21 -2.74 7.01
N LEU A 213 -9.50 -2.88 6.71
CA LEU A 213 -10.55 -3.11 7.71
C LEU A 213 -10.30 -4.39 8.51
N GLY A 214 -9.82 -5.46 7.86
CA GLY A 214 -9.44 -6.71 8.53
C GLY A 214 -8.18 -6.58 9.39
N PHE A 215 -7.26 -5.70 9.02
CA PHE A 215 -6.02 -5.40 9.75
C PHE A 215 -6.26 -4.46 10.94
N PHE A 216 -7.09 -3.44 10.79
CA PHE A 216 -7.32 -2.37 11.74
C PHE A 216 -7.61 -2.85 13.18
N PRO A 217 -8.45 -3.88 13.44
CA PRO A 217 -8.70 -4.38 14.79
C PRO A 217 -7.47 -4.90 15.54
N TYR A 218 -6.40 -5.21 14.83
CA TYR A 218 -5.14 -5.67 15.41
C TYR A 218 -4.08 -4.57 15.48
N ASN A 219 -4.25 -3.50 14.71
CA ASN A 219 -3.31 -2.39 14.62
C ASN A 219 -3.73 -1.18 15.45
N HIS A 220 -5.04 -0.98 15.74
CA HIS A 220 -5.48 0.14 16.57
C HIS A 220 -4.98 0.02 18.02
N LYS A 221 -4.97 1.12 18.73
CA LYS A 221 -4.41 1.23 20.10
C LYS A 221 -5.19 0.38 21.13
N PRO A 222 -4.51 -0.48 21.92
CA PRO A 222 -3.08 -0.81 21.84
C PRO A 222 -2.79 -1.82 20.71
N ALA A 223 -1.83 -1.50 19.85
CA ALA A 223 -1.53 -2.33 18.70
C ALA A 223 -0.98 -3.71 19.11
N LYS A 224 -1.53 -4.76 18.50
CA LYS A 224 -1.07 -6.15 18.64
C LYS A 224 -0.02 -6.52 17.59
N ILE A 225 0.02 -5.76 16.50
CA ILE A 225 0.98 -5.87 15.40
C ILE A 225 1.07 -4.52 14.67
N PHE A 226 2.28 -4.15 14.24
CA PHE A 226 2.53 -3.02 13.36
C PHE A 226 2.58 -3.46 11.90
N MET A 227 2.22 -2.56 10.98
CA MET A 227 2.28 -2.90 9.54
C MET A 227 3.71 -3.01 9.03
N GLY A 228 4.64 -2.29 9.62
CA GLY A 228 6.04 -2.21 9.21
C GLY A 228 6.25 -1.37 7.96
N ASP A 229 7.52 -1.20 7.58
CA ASP A 229 7.89 -0.52 6.33
C ASP A 229 7.30 -1.23 5.12
N MET A 230 7.14 -2.57 5.21
CA MET A 230 6.47 -3.37 4.19
C MET A 230 5.05 -2.85 3.91
N GLY A 231 4.28 -2.57 4.95
CA GLY A 231 2.90 -2.12 4.79
C GLY A 231 2.80 -0.65 4.39
N SER A 232 3.51 0.21 5.09
CA SER A 232 3.38 1.66 4.90
C SER A 232 3.92 2.15 3.56
N LEU A 233 5.05 1.61 3.08
CA LEU A 233 5.59 1.93 1.75
C LEU A 233 4.63 1.48 0.64
N ALA A 234 4.09 0.27 0.76
CA ALA A 234 3.14 -0.29 -0.20
C ALA A 234 1.85 0.54 -0.29
N ILE A 235 1.29 0.97 0.85
CA ILE A 235 0.09 1.80 0.91
C ILE A 235 0.35 3.15 0.25
N GLY A 236 1.41 3.85 0.64
CA GLY A 236 1.71 5.18 0.12
C GLY A 236 1.96 5.18 -1.40
N ALA A 237 2.75 4.22 -1.89
CA ALA A 237 2.98 4.06 -3.33
C ALA A 237 1.69 3.70 -4.09
N SER A 238 0.82 2.85 -3.51
CA SER A 238 -0.45 2.47 -4.11
C SER A 238 -1.44 3.63 -4.19
N LEU A 239 -1.53 4.46 -3.15
CA LEU A 239 -2.35 5.69 -3.18
C LEU A 239 -1.87 6.66 -4.26
N ALA A 240 -0.54 6.84 -4.37
CA ALA A 240 0.05 7.65 -5.42
C ALA A 240 -0.26 7.08 -6.82
N ALA A 241 -0.13 5.78 -7.03
CA ALA A 241 -0.43 5.14 -8.30
C ALA A 241 -1.92 5.26 -8.67
N VAL A 242 -2.83 5.06 -7.71
CA VAL A 242 -4.27 5.25 -7.90
C VAL A 242 -4.59 6.69 -8.30
N SER A 243 -4.00 7.68 -7.61
CA SER A 243 -4.23 9.09 -7.91
C SER A 243 -3.78 9.47 -9.33
N LEU A 244 -2.63 8.93 -9.78
CA LEU A 244 -2.10 9.12 -11.13
C LEU A 244 -2.98 8.48 -12.19
N LEU A 245 -3.44 7.25 -11.98
CA LEU A 245 -4.27 6.51 -12.93
C LEU A 245 -5.70 7.08 -13.05
N LEU A 246 -6.19 7.74 -12.00
CA LEU A 246 -7.46 8.46 -12.02
C LEU A 246 -7.33 9.91 -12.51
N HIS A 247 -6.11 10.42 -12.74
CA HIS A 247 -5.82 11.83 -13.05
C HIS A 247 -6.33 12.80 -11.97
N HIS A 248 -6.25 12.36 -10.71
CA HIS A 248 -6.67 13.10 -9.52
C HIS A 248 -5.50 13.22 -8.53
N GLU A 249 -4.30 13.55 -9.02
CA GLU A 249 -3.07 13.62 -8.25
C GLU A 249 -3.22 14.59 -7.08
N TRP A 250 -3.68 15.79 -7.36
CA TRP A 250 -3.78 16.86 -6.35
C TRP A 250 -4.74 16.55 -5.20
N SER A 251 -5.72 15.68 -5.41
CA SER A 251 -6.62 15.26 -4.34
C SER A 251 -5.89 14.50 -3.23
N LEU A 252 -4.77 13.82 -3.56
CA LEU A 252 -3.97 13.10 -2.58
C LEU A 252 -3.28 14.00 -1.56
N LEU A 253 -3.12 15.29 -1.85
CA LEU A 253 -2.60 16.28 -0.89
C LEU A 253 -3.63 16.67 0.19
N VAL A 254 -4.91 16.38 -0.05
CA VAL A 254 -6.03 16.78 0.82
C VAL A 254 -6.64 15.57 1.54
N ILE A 255 -6.59 14.39 0.90
CA ILE A 255 -7.10 13.12 1.42
C ILE A 255 -6.07 12.45 2.32
#